data_2dc72369c8b8681b8e021c10e3ea2d96
#
_entry.id   2dc72369c8b8681b8e021c10e3ea2d96
#
_cell.length_a   1.000
_cell.length_b   1.000
_cell.length_c   1.000
_cell.angle_alpha   90.00
_cell.angle_beta   90.00
_cell.angle_gamma   90.00
#
_symmetry.space_group_name_H-M   'P 1'
#
loop_
_entity.id
_entity.type
_entity.pdbx_description
1 polymer ?
#
loop_
_entity_poly.entity_id
_entity_poly.type
_entity_poly.pdbx_seq_one_letter_code
_entity_poly.pdbx_strand_id
1 'polypeptide(L)'
;GLGLRYVQGIGSFATFDEFLHLTYGGARWSSSTRVLYSTSDNDFRFRNYNSKEFVTDDDGQIVGEYYPLQRNRNGGFRDLHVMQELYYTTRGGDRFSLAAWYLDSHRGLAMLTSDRNKSKQKQNTQDERTLRAVAGWERLRNGLKLGARAGYTYTDLRYLLKQDPEGKGQFVVNTDARSRIHTLFAKAEAEYALGEKWLFSANAALHQHRVRSGDLSVIGNNGLRADTLYRQERFELSAFAAVKWRPVPRLGVAADLRWELYGDRTTPVIPALFADYVLSKRGSVVVRASAARNYRYPTLNDLYFRPGGNKNLKPERGWTFDAGLETTLKGDARSLRASATAFDSRIDDWILWIGSPKLGIDTPINIRRVHSYGVEAKLSAEAETSGGWRLLLDGNFAWTRSINRGDPFSPADESVGKQLVYIPVYSAALTARVEWRRWELTYKWNWYSERYTMSSNDLGVLGRVKPYFMSDLSLEKGLDCKWASFSLKGCIHNLLNEEYESVLSRPMPRLNV
;
A
#
# COMPACT_ATOMS: atom_id res chain seq x y z
N GLY A 1 9.04 21.76 -26.14
CA GLY A 1 10.37 21.84 -25.58
C GLY A 1 10.85 20.50 -25.05
N LEU A 2 12.13 20.35 -24.88
CA LEU A 2 12.81 19.22 -24.25
C LEU A 2 13.11 19.56 -22.79
N GLY A 3 12.82 18.68 -21.85
CA GLY A 3 13.16 18.80 -20.43
C GLY A 3 13.91 17.56 -19.95
N LEU A 4 14.91 17.77 -19.08
CA LEU A 4 15.68 16.73 -18.43
C LEU A 4 15.70 16.97 -16.93
N ARG A 5 15.37 15.94 -16.13
CA ARG A 5 15.59 15.90 -14.69
C ARG A 5 16.39 14.65 -14.36
N TYR A 6 17.50 14.83 -13.65
CA TYR A 6 18.30 13.74 -13.11
C TYR A 6 18.41 13.89 -11.60
N VAL A 7 18.27 12.80 -10.88
CA VAL A 7 18.45 12.76 -9.42
C VAL A 7 19.32 11.56 -9.09
N GLN A 8 20.35 11.80 -8.27
CA GLN A 8 21.21 10.77 -7.70
C GLN A 8 21.10 10.83 -6.18
N GLY A 9 20.89 9.70 -5.56
CA GLY A 9 20.88 9.52 -4.12
C GLY A 9 21.93 8.50 -3.68
N ILE A 10 22.57 8.78 -2.56
CA ILE A 10 23.44 7.83 -1.85
C ILE A 10 23.06 7.84 -0.38
N GLY A 11 23.09 6.69 0.28
CA GLY A 11 22.65 6.60 1.66
C GLY A 11 23.32 5.45 2.42
N SER A 12 22.92 5.29 3.66
CA SER A 12 23.35 4.19 4.53
C SER A 12 23.06 2.82 3.90
N PHE A 13 23.80 1.81 4.32
CA PHE A 13 23.63 0.40 3.90
C PHE A 13 23.87 0.20 2.39
N ALA A 14 24.88 0.91 1.84
CA ALA A 14 25.20 0.91 0.41
C ALA A 14 23.98 1.26 -0.48
N THR A 15 23.10 2.13 0.02
CA THR A 15 21.94 2.58 -0.78
C THR A 15 22.40 3.49 -1.90
N PHE A 16 21.93 3.20 -3.10
CA PHE A 16 22.21 3.97 -4.32
C PHE A 16 20.95 4.07 -5.14
N ASP A 17 20.53 5.31 -5.43
CA ASP A 17 19.33 5.62 -6.18
C ASP A 17 19.66 6.50 -7.38
N GLU A 18 19.14 6.16 -8.54
CA GLU A 18 19.21 6.98 -9.74
C GLU A 18 17.84 7.17 -10.36
N PHE A 19 17.53 8.39 -10.72
CA PHE A 19 16.30 8.71 -11.42
C PHE A 19 16.58 9.65 -12.59
N LEU A 20 16.16 9.23 -13.78
CA LEU A 20 16.21 10.01 -15.00
C LEU A 20 14.79 10.26 -15.50
N HIS A 21 14.46 11.51 -15.81
CA HIS A 21 13.19 11.87 -16.42
C HIS A 21 13.42 12.79 -17.61
N LEU A 22 13.13 12.26 -18.80
CA LEU A 22 13.14 12.99 -20.06
C LEU A 22 11.72 13.35 -20.45
N THR A 23 11.47 14.60 -20.78
CA THR A 23 10.18 15.05 -21.27
C THR A 23 10.35 15.76 -22.61
N TYR A 24 9.40 15.54 -23.48
CA TYR A 24 9.26 16.30 -24.73
C TYR A 24 7.83 16.82 -24.83
N GLY A 25 7.69 18.10 -25.11
CA GLY A 25 6.40 18.75 -25.35
C GLY A 25 6.41 19.52 -26.67
N GLY A 26 5.59 19.10 -27.61
CA GLY A 26 5.30 19.76 -28.87
C GLY A 26 3.85 20.22 -28.94
N ALA A 27 3.43 20.79 -30.07
CA ALA A 27 2.06 21.32 -30.25
C ALA A 27 0.96 20.24 -30.11
N ARG A 28 1.27 19.01 -30.45
CA ARG A 28 0.29 17.90 -30.42
C ARG A 28 0.82 16.64 -29.76
N TRP A 29 2.13 16.47 -29.74
CA TRP A 29 2.80 15.32 -29.16
C TRP A 29 3.48 15.70 -27.87
N SER A 30 3.34 14.85 -26.87
CA SER A 30 4.21 14.90 -25.70
C SER A 30 4.67 13.50 -25.33
N SER A 31 5.87 13.42 -24.79
CA SER A 31 6.53 12.18 -24.37
C SER A 31 7.14 12.37 -23.01
N SER A 32 7.10 11.32 -22.19
CA SER A 32 7.73 11.27 -20.87
C SER A 32 8.39 9.90 -20.71
N THR A 33 9.71 9.89 -20.54
CA THR A 33 10.51 8.69 -20.27
C THR A 33 11.07 8.80 -18.87
N ARG A 34 10.84 7.80 -18.02
CA ARG A 34 11.38 7.73 -16.66
C ARG A 34 12.15 6.43 -16.49
N VAL A 35 13.32 6.54 -15.91
CA VAL A 35 14.14 5.40 -15.50
C VAL A 35 14.46 5.60 -14.01
N LEU A 36 14.17 4.61 -13.21
CA LEU A 36 14.54 4.54 -11.80
C LEU A 36 15.38 3.28 -11.59
N TYR A 37 16.53 3.43 -10.96
CA TYR A 37 17.33 2.33 -10.45
C TYR A 37 17.57 2.56 -8.97
N SER A 38 17.31 1.54 -8.15
CA SER A 38 17.52 1.60 -6.70
C SER A 38 18.12 0.30 -6.21
N THR A 39 19.13 0.38 -5.35
CA THR A 39 19.76 -0.78 -4.72
C THR A 39 20.21 -0.46 -3.32
N SER A 40 20.21 -1.44 -2.44
CA SER A 40 20.76 -1.36 -1.09
C SER A 40 21.08 -2.75 -0.56
N ASP A 41 22.14 -2.86 0.24
CA ASP A 41 22.42 -4.07 1.01
C ASP A 41 21.45 -4.24 2.18
N ASN A 42 20.90 -3.13 2.68
CA ASN A 42 19.92 -3.07 3.77
C ASN A 42 20.36 -3.90 5.00
N ASP A 43 21.65 -3.86 5.32
CA ASP A 43 22.33 -4.71 6.30
C ASP A 43 22.55 -4.02 7.66
N PHE A 44 21.61 -3.16 8.05
CA PHE A 44 21.64 -2.40 9.30
C PHE A 44 21.83 -3.26 10.54
N ARG A 45 22.29 -2.63 11.64
CA ARG A 45 22.42 -3.28 12.95
C ARG A 45 21.19 -3.03 13.80
N PHE A 46 20.77 -4.07 14.53
CA PHE A 46 19.66 -4.02 15.47
C PHE A 46 19.95 -4.85 16.72
N ARG A 47 19.33 -4.50 17.83
CA ARG A 47 19.38 -5.29 19.07
C ARG A 47 18.34 -6.41 19.00
N ASN A 48 18.78 -7.67 19.15
CA ASN A 48 17.86 -8.81 19.05
C ASN A 48 17.29 -9.17 20.44
N TYR A 49 16.12 -8.66 20.73
CA TYR A 49 15.40 -8.95 21.98
C TYR A 49 14.82 -10.37 22.06
N ASN A 50 14.85 -11.14 20.98
CA ASN A 50 14.46 -12.55 20.96
C ASN A 50 15.65 -13.51 21.26
N SER A 51 16.86 -13.00 21.40
CA SER A 51 18.07 -13.78 21.67
C SER A 51 18.79 -13.19 22.87
N LYS A 52 18.58 -13.77 24.04
CA LYS A 52 19.31 -13.41 25.26
C LYS A 52 20.63 -14.19 25.32
N GLU A 53 21.72 -13.50 25.59
CA GLU A 53 23.06 -14.08 25.79
C GLU A 53 23.50 -13.80 27.23
N PHE A 54 24.32 -14.71 27.79
CA PHE A 54 24.77 -14.66 29.17
C PHE A 54 26.26 -14.36 29.21
N VAL A 55 26.66 -13.56 30.17
CA VAL A 55 28.08 -13.35 30.49
C VAL A 55 28.40 -14.27 31.67
N THR A 56 29.43 -15.11 31.50
CA THR A 56 29.95 -15.99 32.56
C THR A 56 31.27 -15.46 33.06
N ASP A 57 31.54 -15.63 34.36
CA ASP A 57 32.86 -15.42 34.97
C ASP A 57 33.82 -16.58 34.62
N ASP A 58 35.06 -16.52 35.17
CA ASP A 58 36.08 -17.51 34.95
C ASP A 58 35.74 -18.89 35.56
N ASP A 59 34.79 -18.93 36.51
CA ASP A 59 34.28 -20.16 37.15
C ASP A 59 33.04 -20.70 36.42
N GLY A 60 32.63 -20.08 35.30
CA GLY A 60 31.49 -20.47 34.50
C GLY A 60 30.13 -20.08 35.06
N GLN A 61 30.07 -19.23 36.12
CA GLN A 61 28.83 -18.76 36.68
C GLN A 61 28.28 -17.58 35.85
N ILE A 62 26.95 -17.52 35.70
CA ILE A 62 26.30 -16.42 35.00
C ILE A 62 26.33 -15.17 35.89
N VAL A 63 27.11 -14.16 35.47
CA VAL A 63 27.25 -12.88 36.15
C VAL A 63 26.47 -11.74 35.50
N GLY A 64 25.90 -11.98 34.32
CA GLY A 64 25.10 -10.98 33.61
C GLY A 64 24.39 -11.53 32.40
N GLU A 65 23.49 -10.74 31.86
CA GLU A 65 22.76 -11.04 30.64
C GLU A 65 22.67 -9.82 29.74
N TYR A 66 22.66 -10.03 28.42
CA TYR A 66 22.48 -8.96 27.45
C TYR A 66 21.75 -9.44 26.19
N TYR A 67 21.22 -8.47 25.44
CA TYR A 67 20.66 -8.73 24.11
C TYR A 67 21.69 -8.34 23.05
N PRO A 68 22.13 -9.30 22.20
CA PRO A 68 23.22 -9.07 21.25
C PRO A 68 22.83 -8.07 20.16
N LEU A 69 23.79 -7.26 19.74
CA LEU A 69 23.71 -6.44 18.54
C LEU A 69 23.99 -7.33 17.31
N GLN A 70 22.98 -7.49 16.46
CA GLN A 70 23.08 -8.33 15.26
C GLN A 70 22.94 -7.47 14.00
N ARG A 71 23.34 -8.02 12.87
CA ARG A 71 23.18 -7.40 11.55
C ARG A 71 21.99 -8.01 10.83
N ASN A 72 21.16 -7.17 10.18
CA ASN A 72 20.12 -7.64 9.27
C ASN A 72 20.79 -8.38 8.11
N ARG A 73 20.38 -9.61 7.88
CA ARG A 73 20.95 -10.46 6.83
C ARG A 73 19.89 -10.78 5.79
N ASN A 74 20.34 -10.89 4.54
CA ASN A 74 19.46 -11.21 3.43
C ASN A 74 18.30 -10.18 3.27
N GLY A 75 18.60 -8.89 3.46
CA GLY A 75 17.64 -7.79 3.32
C GLY A 75 17.89 -6.92 2.09
N GLY A 76 18.94 -7.20 1.30
CA GLY A 76 19.32 -6.40 0.15
C GLY A 76 18.32 -6.46 -0.99
N PHE A 77 18.27 -5.43 -1.81
CA PHE A 77 17.39 -5.35 -2.96
C PHE A 77 18.03 -4.62 -4.14
N ARG A 78 17.47 -4.84 -5.31
CA ARG A 78 17.76 -4.12 -6.55
C ARG A 78 16.49 -4.00 -7.37
N ASP A 79 16.09 -2.77 -7.67
CA ASP A 79 14.88 -2.45 -8.44
C ASP A 79 15.25 -1.61 -9.66
N LEU A 80 14.78 -2.00 -10.84
CA LEU A 80 14.85 -1.23 -12.08
C LEU A 80 13.44 -0.98 -12.60
N HIS A 81 13.10 0.28 -12.80
CA HIS A 81 11.85 0.69 -13.44
C HIS A 81 12.15 1.49 -14.70
N VAL A 82 11.49 1.15 -15.79
CA VAL A 82 11.51 1.93 -17.03
C VAL A 82 10.07 2.23 -17.41
N MET A 83 9.74 3.50 -17.54
CA MET A 83 8.39 3.93 -17.91
C MET A 83 8.45 4.87 -19.11
N GLN A 84 7.64 4.60 -20.12
CA GLN A 84 7.45 5.43 -21.30
C GLN A 84 5.99 5.82 -21.43
N GLU A 85 5.73 7.12 -21.61
CA GLU A 85 4.41 7.65 -21.91
C GLU A 85 4.46 8.50 -23.17
N LEU A 86 3.47 8.34 -24.03
CA LEU A 86 3.26 9.09 -25.26
C LEU A 86 1.83 9.62 -25.26
N TYR A 87 1.67 10.87 -25.64
CA TYR A 87 0.37 11.51 -25.78
C TYR A 87 0.29 12.20 -27.13
N TYR A 88 -0.87 12.08 -27.77
CA TYR A 88 -1.18 12.76 -29.00
C TYR A 88 -2.54 13.41 -28.92
N THR A 89 -2.61 14.71 -29.21
CA THR A 89 -3.88 15.46 -29.25
C THR A 89 -4.18 15.86 -30.70
N THR A 90 -5.32 15.43 -31.22
CA THR A 90 -5.79 15.78 -32.57
C THR A 90 -6.25 17.23 -32.64
N ARG A 91 -6.42 17.76 -33.86
CA ARG A 91 -7.05 19.08 -34.06
C ARG A 91 -8.50 19.11 -33.58
N GLY A 92 -9.18 17.97 -33.58
CA GLY A 92 -10.57 17.81 -33.13
C GLY A 92 -10.74 17.69 -31.62
N GLY A 93 -9.63 17.71 -30.84
CA GLY A 93 -9.64 17.62 -29.37
C GLY A 93 -9.63 16.18 -28.83
N ASP A 94 -9.49 15.16 -29.69
CA ASP A 94 -9.28 13.79 -29.21
C ASP A 94 -7.86 13.64 -28.67
N ARG A 95 -7.73 13.03 -27.49
CA ARG A 95 -6.44 12.73 -26.87
C ARG A 95 -6.21 11.24 -26.84
N PHE A 96 -5.12 10.79 -27.46
CA PHE A 96 -4.63 9.42 -27.41
C PHE A 96 -3.44 9.34 -26.46
N SER A 97 -3.34 8.26 -25.73
CA SER A 97 -2.23 7.96 -24.83
C SER A 97 -1.76 6.53 -25.01
N LEU A 98 -0.44 6.34 -24.87
CA LEU A 98 0.18 5.02 -24.77
C LEU A 98 1.18 5.09 -23.62
N ALA A 99 1.05 4.21 -22.65
CA ALA A 99 1.98 4.07 -21.54
C ALA A 99 2.49 2.63 -21.46
N ALA A 100 3.79 2.48 -21.25
CA ALA A 100 4.42 1.19 -20.97
C ALA A 100 5.31 1.34 -19.73
N TRP A 101 5.26 0.33 -18.85
CA TRP A 101 6.09 0.28 -17.65
C TRP A 101 6.68 -1.12 -17.49
N TYR A 102 8.01 -1.19 -17.40
CA TYR A 102 8.78 -2.39 -17.10
C TYR A 102 9.38 -2.29 -15.70
N LEU A 103 9.26 -3.37 -14.94
CA LEU A 103 9.85 -3.57 -13.62
C LEU A 103 10.71 -4.83 -13.65
N ASP A 104 11.95 -4.75 -13.14
CA ASP A 104 12.80 -5.89 -12.76
C ASP A 104 13.24 -5.66 -11.31
N SER A 105 12.78 -6.51 -10.40
CA SER A 105 13.03 -6.41 -8.96
C SER A 105 13.62 -7.70 -8.44
N HIS A 106 14.71 -7.59 -7.69
CA HIS A 106 15.31 -8.67 -6.90
C HIS A 106 15.36 -8.25 -5.45
N ARG A 107 14.82 -9.08 -4.54
CA ARG A 107 14.76 -8.79 -3.11
C ARG A 107 15.19 -10.00 -2.29
N GLY A 108 16.13 -9.80 -1.38
CA GLY A 108 16.33 -10.65 -0.24
C GLY A 108 15.22 -10.43 0.79
N LEU A 109 14.68 -11.49 1.36
CA LEU A 109 13.69 -11.44 2.42
C LEU A 109 14.38 -11.72 3.75
N ALA A 110 14.54 -10.68 4.56
CA ALA A 110 15.27 -10.76 5.83
C ALA A 110 14.69 -11.86 6.74
N MET A 111 15.57 -12.49 7.52
CA MET A 111 15.18 -13.52 8.47
C MET A 111 14.43 -12.93 9.68
N LEU A 112 13.51 -13.70 10.25
CA LEU A 112 12.85 -13.32 11.50
C LEU A 112 13.85 -13.42 12.67
N THR A 113 13.85 -12.43 13.55
CA THR A 113 14.72 -12.42 14.74
C THR A 113 14.36 -13.49 15.76
N SER A 114 13.11 -13.99 15.72
CA SER A 114 12.62 -15.10 16.54
C SER A 114 13.09 -16.49 16.05
N ASP A 115 13.71 -16.58 14.89
CA ASP A 115 14.22 -17.84 14.38
C ASP A 115 15.46 -18.28 15.17
N ARG A 116 15.24 -19.12 16.18
CA ARG A 116 16.27 -19.56 17.12
C ARG A 116 17.30 -20.51 16.51
N ASN A 117 17.07 -21.00 15.30
CA ASN A 117 17.92 -22.00 14.67
C ASN A 117 19.09 -21.31 13.96
N LYS A 118 20.05 -20.79 14.75
CA LYS A 118 21.26 -20.09 14.27
C LYS A 118 22.12 -20.95 13.32
N SER A 119 22.01 -22.28 13.41
CA SER A 119 22.76 -23.23 12.56
C SER A 119 22.17 -23.40 11.15
N LYS A 120 20.91 -22.98 10.94
CA LYS A 120 20.25 -23.10 9.65
C LYS A 120 20.25 -21.76 8.94
N GLN A 121 21.34 -21.45 8.24
CA GLN A 121 21.36 -20.28 7.35
C GLN A 121 20.25 -20.44 6.31
N LYS A 122 19.42 -19.41 6.18
CA LYS A 122 18.33 -19.34 5.21
C LYS A 122 18.66 -18.29 4.17
N GLN A 123 18.38 -18.59 2.91
CA GLN A 123 18.38 -17.63 1.82
C GLN A 123 16.98 -17.59 1.24
N ASN A 124 16.30 -16.49 1.47
CA ASN A 124 14.98 -16.21 0.90
C ASN A 124 15.14 -15.11 -0.12
N THR A 125 14.69 -15.31 -1.33
CA THR A 125 14.67 -14.26 -2.36
C THR A 125 13.35 -14.23 -3.08
N GLN A 126 13.00 -13.06 -3.54
CA GLN A 126 11.86 -12.82 -4.43
C GLN A 126 12.34 -12.06 -5.65
N ASP A 127 12.11 -12.64 -6.84
CA ASP A 127 12.35 -12.00 -8.13
C ASP A 127 11.01 -11.68 -8.78
N GLU A 128 10.86 -10.46 -9.29
CA GLU A 128 9.67 -10.03 -10.02
C GLU A 128 10.06 -9.33 -11.33
N ARG A 129 9.49 -9.78 -12.44
CA ARG A 129 9.51 -9.07 -13.71
C ARG A 129 8.10 -8.77 -14.14
N THR A 130 7.81 -7.51 -14.33
CA THR A 130 6.46 -7.06 -14.72
C THR A 130 6.54 -6.13 -15.91
N LEU A 131 5.72 -6.40 -16.91
CA LEU A 131 5.47 -5.49 -18.04
C LEU A 131 4.00 -5.08 -18.01
N ARG A 132 3.74 -3.78 -18.07
CA ARG A 132 2.39 -3.20 -18.19
C ARG A 132 2.36 -2.29 -19.39
N ALA A 133 1.34 -2.42 -20.21
CA ALA A 133 1.09 -1.52 -21.35
C ALA A 133 -0.38 -1.12 -21.37
N VAL A 134 -0.65 0.17 -21.59
CA VAL A 134 -2.00 0.74 -21.61
C VAL A 134 -2.11 1.72 -22.77
N ALA A 135 -3.12 1.55 -23.61
CA ALA A 135 -3.55 2.53 -24.61
C ALA A 135 -4.85 3.19 -24.14
N GLY A 136 -4.97 4.47 -24.36
CA GLY A 136 -6.13 5.26 -23.96
C GLY A 136 -6.57 6.25 -25.04
N TRP A 137 -7.85 6.54 -25.03
CA TRP A 137 -8.48 7.61 -25.80
C TRP A 137 -9.43 8.38 -24.93
N GLU A 138 -9.42 9.71 -25.05
CA GLU A 138 -10.32 10.62 -24.35
C GLU A 138 -10.83 11.70 -25.31
N ARG A 139 -12.09 12.08 -25.14
CA ARG A 139 -12.72 13.18 -25.86
C ARG A 139 -13.66 13.96 -24.95
N LEU A 140 -13.53 15.27 -24.99
CA LEU A 140 -14.44 16.19 -24.30
C LEU A 140 -15.12 17.08 -25.34
N ARG A 141 -16.45 17.05 -25.41
CA ARG A 141 -17.22 17.90 -26.32
C ARG A 141 -18.60 18.19 -25.75
N ASN A 142 -19.00 19.47 -25.71
CA ASN A 142 -20.33 19.91 -25.30
C ASN A 142 -20.82 19.29 -23.97
N GLY A 143 -19.96 19.29 -22.95
CA GLY A 143 -20.28 18.72 -21.64
C GLY A 143 -20.25 17.18 -21.54
N LEU A 144 -20.02 16.49 -22.67
CA LEU A 144 -19.85 15.05 -22.71
C LEU A 144 -18.35 14.72 -22.77
N LYS A 145 -17.87 13.99 -21.75
CA LYS A 145 -16.55 13.37 -21.72
C LYS A 145 -16.70 11.89 -22.00
N LEU A 146 -15.95 11.39 -22.97
CA LEU A 146 -15.86 9.97 -23.29
C LEU A 146 -14.41 9.51 -23.11
N GLY A 147 -14.22 8.31 -22.59
CA GLY A 147 -12.92 7.69 -22.45
C GLY A 147 -12.97 6.19 -22.72
N ALA A 148 -11.91 5.67 -23.31
CA ALA A 148 -11.69 4.25 -23.47
C ALA A 148 -10.23 3.93 -23.17
N ARG A 149 -9.98 2.83 -22.46
CA ARG A 149 -8.64 2.33 -22.16
C ARG A 149 -8.60 0.84 -22.31
N ALA A 150 -7.51 0.33 -22.87
CA ALA A 150 -7.24 -1.09 -22.91
C ALA A 150 -5.77 -1.33 -22.57
N GLY A 151 -5.48 -2.43 -21.89
CA GLY A 151 -4.12 -2.70 -21.50
C GLY A 151 -3.88 -4.17 -21.18
N TYR A 152 -2.59 -4.46 -21.05
CA TYR A 152 -2.08 -5.77 -20.76
C TYR A 152 -1.02 -5.69 -19.67
N THR A 153 -1.09 -6.65 -18.74
CA THR A 153 -0.05 -6.85 -17.70
C THR A 153 0.44 -8.28 -17.77
N TYR A 154 1.76 -8.43 -17.80
CA TYR A 154 2.45 -9.70 -17.58
C TYR A 154 3.31 -9.57 -16.33
N THR A 155 3.18 -10.53 -15.40
CA THR A 155 4.03 -10.63 -14.22
C THR A 155 4.61 -12.04 -14.12
N ASP A 156 5.91 -12.14 -13.95
CA ASP A 156 6.65 -13.35 -13.61
C ASP A 156 7.26 -13.15 -12.21
N LEU A 157 6.72 -13.85 -11.22
CA LEU A 157 7.10 -13.79 -9.82
C LEU A 157 7.71 -15.12 -9.40
N ARG A 158 8.91 -15.09 -8.84
CA ARG A 158 9.60 -16.26 -8.29
C ARG A 158 9.93 -16.02 -6.82
N TYR A 159 9.59 -16.96 -5.97
CA TYR A 159 10.00 -17.03 -4.57
C TYR A 159 10.90 -18.24 -4.38
N LEU A 160 12.11 -18.01 -3.84
CA LEU A 160 13.11 -19.07 -3.62
C LEU A 160 13.51 -19.08 -2.15
N LEU A 161 13.26 -20.21 -1.47
CA LEU A 161 13.71 -20.48 -0.12
C LEU A 161 14.74 -21.61 -0.14
N LYS A 162 15.95 -21.31 0.34
CA LYS A 162 17.00 -22.31 0.58
C LYS A 162 17.36 -22.33 2.07
N GLN A 163 17.68 -23.50 2.56
CA GLN A 163 18.16 -23.69 3.94
C GLN A 163 19.47 -24.48 3.91
N ASP A 164 20.37 -24.17 4.83
CA ASP A 164 21.55 -24.98 5.15
C ASP A 164 21.26 -25.73 6.46
N PRO A 165 20.81 -27.01 6.40
CA PRO A 165 20.36 -27.74 7.57
C PRO A 165 21.50 -28.04 8.57
N GLU A 166 22.74 -28.16 8.07
CA GLU A 166 23.89 -28.54 8.85
C GLU A 166 24.81 -27.35 9.19
N GLY A 167 24.56 -26.16 8.63
CA GLY A 167 25.45 -25.00 8.83
C GLY A 167 26.81 -25.09 8.15
N LYS A 168 26.94 -25.99 7.18
CA LYS A 168 28.19 -26.28 6.45
C LYS A 168 28.34 -25.58 5.11
N GLY A 169 27.44 -24.65 4.79
CA GLY A 169 27.42 -23.96 3.49
C GLY A 169 26.72 -24.74 2.37
N GLN A 170 26.12 -25.90 2.68
CA GLN A 170 25.38 -26.71 1.71
C GLN A 170 23.90 -26.39 1.76
N PHE A 171 23.44 -25.63 0.78
CA PHE A 171 22.05 -25.18 0.73
C PHE A 171 21.14 -26.18 0.01
N VAL A 172 20.05 -26.55 0.66
CA VAL A 172 18.95 -27.34 0.11
C VAL A 172 17.81 -26.43 -0.26
N VAL A 173 17.23 -26.62 -1.44
CA VAL A 173 16.05 -25.85 -1.89
C VAL A 173 14.80 -26.42 -1.21
N ASN A 174 14.15 -25.59 -0.40
CA ASN A 174 12.89 -25.94 0.29
C ASN A 174 11.66 -25.53 -0.53
N THR A 175 11.76 -24.37 -1.21
CA THR A 175 10.67 -23.81 -2.03
C THR A 175 11.28 -23.10 -3.22
N ASP A 176 10.78 -23.37 -4.41
CA ASP A 176 11.09 -22.65 -5.65
C ASP A 176 9.76 -22.39 -6.39
N ALA A 177 8.96 -21.51 -5.79
CA ALA A 177 7.63 -21.19 -6.29
C ALA A 177 7.71 -20.12 -7.39
N ARG A 178 7.01 -20.36 -8.50
CA ARG A 178 6.94 -19.42 -9.61
C ARG A 178 5.50 -19.23 -10.06
N SER A 179 5.10 -17.97 -10.20
CA SER A 179 3.79 -17.58 -10.69
C SER A 179 3.90 -16.70 -11.92
N ARG A 180 3.22 -17.06 -13.00
CA ARG A 180 3.08 -16.27 -14.22
C ARG A 180 1.64 -15.82 -14.35
N ILE A 181 1.47 -14.51 -14.44
CA ILE A 181 0.15 -13.88 -14.44
C ILE A 181 0.02 -13.01 -15.68
N HIS A 182 -1.03 -13.24 -16.43
CA HIS A 182 -1.44 -12.43 -17.57
C HIS A 182 -2.78 -11.78 -17.25
N THR A 183 -2.90 -10.49 -17.45
CA THR A 183 -4.14 -9.76 -17.29
C THR A 183 -4.36 -8.87 -18.49
N LEU A 184 -5.46 -9.08 -19.19
CA LEU A 184 -6.01 -8.14 -20.17
C LEU A 184 -7.10 -7.34 -19.50
N PHE A 185 -7.17 -6.04 -19.75
CA PHE A 185 -8.31 -5.23 -19.34
C PHE A 185 -8.75 -4.28 -20.44
N ALA A 186 -10.03 -3.93 -20.41
CA ALA A 186 -10.58 -2.83 -21.17
C ALA A 186 -11.61 -2.09 -20.31
N LYS A 187 -11.66 -0.77 -20.43
CA LYS A 187 -12.60 0.10 -19.73
C LYS A 187 -13.13 1.15 -20.70
N ALA A 188 -14.44 1.36 -20.69
CA ALA A 188 -15.09 2.51 -21.30
C ALA A 188 -15.77 3.35 -20.24
N GLU A 189 -15.72 4.67 -20.36
CA GLU A 189 -16.31 5.61 -19.43
C GLU A 189 -16.97 6.78 -20.16
N ALA A 190 -18.07 7.26 -19.60
CA ALA A 190 -18.81 8.43 -20.08
C ALA A 190 -19.21 9.29 -18.88
N GLU A 191 -19.01 10.60 -19.01
CA GLU A 191 -19.52 11.60 -18.08
C GLU A 191 -20.27 12.66 -18.88
N TYR A 192 -21.48 13.03 -18.41
CA TYR A 192 -22.30 14.05 -19.04
C TYR A 192 -22.77 15.07 -18.01
N ALA A 193 -22.35 16.31 -18.20
CA ALA A 193 -22.81 17.44 -17.42
C ALA A 193 -24.06 18.06 -18.08
N LEU A 194 -25.20 18.00 -17.39
CA LEU A 194 -26.46 18.61 -17.83
C LEU A 194 -26.72 19.89 -17.01
N GLY A 195 -26.38 21.00 -17.60
CA GLY A 195 -26.37 22.29 -16.92
C GLY A 195 -25.39 22.31 -15.74
N GLU A 196 -25.67 23.12 -14.74
CA GLU A 196 -24.83 23.27 -13.53
C GLU A 196 -25.23 22.32 -12.39
N LYS A 197 -26.35 21.63 -12.52
CA LYS A 197 -26.99 20.88 -11.43
C LYS A 197 -26.77 19.38 -11.49
N TRP A 198 -26.55 18.81 -12.68
CA TRP A 198 -26.52 17.38 -12.86
C TRP A 198 -25.23 16.92 -13.53
N LEU A 199 -24.63 15.88 -12.97
CA LEU A 199 -23.53 15.13 -13.59
C LEU A 199 -23.88 13.64 -13.58
N PHE A 200 -23.97 13.06 -14.75
CA PHE A 200 -24.16 11.62 -14.95
C PHE A 200 -22.81 10.99 -15.29
N SER A 201 -22.50 9.88 -14.67
CA SER A 201 -21.28 9.11 -14.95
C SER A 201 -21.64 7.64 -15.12
N ALA A 202 -21.07 7.00 -16.13
CA ALA A 202 -21.19 5.56 -16.33
C ALA A 202 -19.84 5.00 -16.77
N ASN A 203 -19.51 3.79 -16.32
CA ASN A 203 -18.40 3.04 -16.87
C ASN A 203 -18.69 1.54 -16.89
N ALA A 204 -18.01 0.86 -17.80
CA ALA A 204 -17.93 -0.59 -17.84
C ALA A 204 -16.45 -0.99 -17.96
N ALA A 205 -16.02 -1.98 -17.18
CA ALA A 205 -14.68 -2.51 -17.26
C ALA A 205 -14.71 -4.03 -17.29
N LEU A 206 -13.85 -4.61 -18.11
CA LEU A 206 -13.65 -6.05 -18.20
C LEU A 206 -12.19 -6.38 -17.89
N HIS A 207 -11.97 -7.52 -17.23
CA HIS A 207 -10.66 -8.09 -16.98
C HIS A 207 -10.68 -9.58 -17.34
N GLN A 208 -9.61 -10.04 -17.97
CA GLN A 208 -9.35 -11.45 -18.19
C GLN A 208 -8.03 -11.80 -17.52
N HIS A 209 -8.10 -12.57 -16.46
CA HIS A 209 -6.95 -13.08 -15.74
C HIS A 209 -6.62 -14.50 -16.14
N ARG A 210 -5.33 -14.77 -16.33
CA ARG A 210 -4.80 -16.11 -16.54
C ARG A 210 -3.59 -16.27 -15.65
N VAL A 211 -3.65 -17.22 -14.71
CA VAL A 211 -2.60 -17.49 -13.73
C VAL A 211 -2.12 -18.93 -13.88
N ARG A 212 -0.81 -19.10 -13.93
CA ARG A 212 -0.13 -20.40 -13.81
C ARG A 212 0.85 -20.28 -12.65
N SER A 213 0.69 -21.14 -11.64
CA SER A 213 1.60 -21.19 -10.47
C SER A 213 2.11 -22.62 -10.26
N GLY A 214 3.37 -22.74 -9.92
CA GLY A 214 4.05 -24.02 -9.65
C GLY A 214 5.11 -23.88 -8.57
N ASP A 215 5.61 -25.01 -8.09
CA ASP A 215 6.74 -25.09 -7.16
C ASP A 215 7.70 -26.18 -7.65
N LEU A 216 8.86 -25.76 -8.12
CA LEU A 216 9.89 -26.66 -8.68
C LEU A 216 10.61 -27.50 -7.61
N SER A 217 10.41 -27.21 -6.32
CA SER A 217 10.91 -28.04 -5.21
C SER A 217 10.04 -29.28 -4.97
N VAL A 218 8.78 -29.26 -5.42
CA VAL A 218 7.82 -30.37 -5.26
C VAL A 218 8.02 -31.37 -6.40
N ILE A 219 8.15 -32.64 -6.04
CA ILE A 219 8.18 -33.75 -7.00
C ILE A 219 6.76 -34.33 -7.12
N GLY A 220 6.20 -34.30 -8.32
CA GLY A 220 4.89 -34.89 -8.61
C GLY A 220 4.94 -36.42 -8.61
N ASN A 221 3.74 -37.07 -8.61
CA ASN A 221 3.61 -38.52 -8.60
C ASN A 221 4.27 -39.25 -9.81
N ASN A 222 4.62 -38.49 -10.85
CA ASN A 222 5.35 -38.97 -12.04
C ASN A 222 6.87 -38.84 -11.94
N GLY A 223 7.42 -38.46 -10.76
CA GLY A 223 8.82 -38.22 -10.52
C GLY A 223 9.35 -36.91 -11.14
N LEU A 224 8.52 -36.08 -11.76
CA LEU A 224 8.90 -34.81 -12.35
C LEU A 224 8.61 -33.65 -11.36
N ARG A 225 9.37 -32.56 -11.48
CA ARG A 225 9.13 -31.34 -10.71
C ARG A 225 7.79 -30.71 -11.07
N ALA A 226 7.03 -30.28 -10.08
CA ALA A 226 5.71 -29.67 -10.26
C ALA A 226 5.82 -28.21 -10.76
N ASP A 227 6.05 -28.00 -12.04
CA ASP A 227 6.09 -26.68 -12.66
C ASP A 227 4.70 -26.00 -12.70
N THR A 228 3.62 -26.76 -12.43
CA THR A 228 2.24 -26.27 -12.37
C THR A 228 1.49 -26.98 -11.26
N LEU A 229 1.23 -26.27 -10.16
CA LEU A 229 0.36 -26.70 -9.07
C LEU A 229 -1.10 -26.31 -9.34
N TYR A 230 -1.32 -25.15 -9.95
CA TYR A 230 -2.62 -24.75 -10.45
C TYR A 230 -2.52 -23.84 -11.68
N ARG A 231 -3.53 -23.92 -12.51
CA ARG A 231 -3.80 -23.00 -13.61
C ARG A 231 -5.25 -22.55 -13.50
N GLN A 232 -5.46 -21.24 -13.49
CA GLN A 232 -6.80 -20.65 -13.39
C GLN A 232 -6.95 -19.50 -14.36
N GLU A 233 -8.16 -19.41 -14.89
CA GLU A 233 -8.60 -18.28 -15.71
C GLU A 233 -9.85 -17.71 -15.09
N ARG A 234 -9.97 -16.39 -15.05
CA ARG A 234 -11.16 -15.70 -14.54
C ARG A 234 -11.45 -14.47 -15.38
N PHE A 235 -12.65 -14.46 -15.93
CA PHE A 235 -13.23 -13.28 -16.54
C PHE A 235 -13.97 -12.47 -15.48
N GLU A 236 -13.79 -11.16 -15.51
CA GLU A 236 -14.46 -10.23 -14.63
C GLU A 236 -15.06 -9.10 -15.45
N LEU A 237 -16.31 -8.73 -15.16
CA LEU A 237 -17.00 -7.59 -15.74
C LEU A 237 -17.56 -6.73 -14.62
N SER A 238 -17.38 -5.43 -14.70
CA SER A 238 -18.02 -4.47 -13.81
C SER A 238 -18.77 -3.41 -14.60
N ALA A 239 -19.94 -3.06 -14.13
CA ALA A 239 -20.73 -1.93 -14.61
C ALA A 239 -21.01 -0.98 -13.45
N PHE A 240 -20.86 0.31 -13.70
CA PHE A 240 -21.04 1.38 -12.73
C PHE A 240 -21.84 2.51 -13.36
N ALA A 241 -22.78 3.06 -12.60
CA ALA A 241 -23.52 4.27 -12.93
C ALA A 241 -23.63 5.16 -11.71
N ALA A 242 -23.49 6.47 -11.88
CA ALA A 242 -23.60 7.46 -10.83
C ALA A 242 -24.35 8.70 -11.33
N VAL A 243 -25.08 9.31 -10.43
CA VAL A 243 -25.70 10.62 -10.63
C VAL A 243 -25.31 11.54 -9.49
N LYS A 244 -24.81 12.74 -9.82
CA LYS A 244 -24.59 13.82 -8.87
C LYS A 244 -25.59 14.93 -9.15
N TRP A 245 -26.26 15.38 -8.11
CA TRP A 245 -27.28 16.41 -8.18
C TRP A 245 -27.02 17.53 -7.20
N ARG A 246 -27.04 18.75 -7.68
CA ARG A 246 -26.95 19.98 -6.87
C ARG A 246 -28.23 20.79 -6.99
N PRO A 247 -29.30 20.46 -6.23
CA PRO A 247 -30.56 21.18 -6.29
C PRO A 247 -30.42 22.63 -5.94
N VAL A 248 -29.59 22.94 -4.97
CA VAL A 248 -29.22 24.29 -4.53
C VAL A 248 -27.70 24.38 -4.33
N PRO A 249 -27.10 25.60 -4.39
CA PRO A 249 -25.63 25.74 -4.31
C PRO A 249 -24.98 25.17 -3.05
N ARG A 250 -25.77 24.96 -1.98
CA ARG A 250 -25.27 24.45 -0.70
C ARG A 250 -25.42 22.96 -0.51
N LEU A 251 -26.25 22.28 -1.30
CA LEU A 251 -26.52 20.84 -1.15
C LEU A 251 -26.05 20.09 -2.39
N GLY A 252 -25.16 19.15 -2.19
CA GLY A 252 -24.78 18.13 -3.15
C GLY A 252 -25.27 16.76 -2.69
N VAL A 253 -25.84 15.99 -3.60
CA VAL A 253 -26.23 14.59 -3.39
C VAL A 253 -25.69 13.76 -4.53
N ALA A 254 -25.15 12.57 -4.24
CA ALA A 254 -24.76 11.61 -5.27
C ALA A 254 -25.28 10.21 -4.90
N ALA A 255 -25.71 9.49 -5.93
CA ALA A 255 -26.10 8.10 -5.83
C ALA A 255 -25.32 7.28 -6.86
N ASP A 256 -24.73 6.20 -6.40
CA ASP A 256 -23.90 5.31 -7.20
C ASP A 256 -24.47 3.89 -7.15
N LEU A 257 -24.40 3.20 -8.28
CA LEU A 257 -24.76 1.80 -8.40
C LEU A 257 -23.63 1.05 -9.08
N ARG A 258 -23.22 -0.07 -8.54
CA ARG A 258 -22.22 -0.96 -9.12
C ARG A 258 -22.77 -2.39 -9.19
N TRP A 259 -22.41 -3.08 -10.26
CA TRP A 259 -22.67 -4.49 -10.45
C TRP A 259 -21.42 -5.16 -11.02
N GLU A 260 -21.13 -6.39 -10.61
CA GLU A 260 -19.93 -7.12 -11.00
C GLU A 260 -20.23 -8.59 -11.28
N LEU A 261 -19.46 -9.16 -12.21
CA LEU A 261 -19.44 -10.57 -12.57
C LEU A 261 -18.02 -11.12 -12.40
N TYR A 262 -17.88 -12.24 -11.72
CA TYR A 262 -16.62 -12.94 -11.47
C TYR A 262 -16.74 -14.39 -11.97
N GLY A 263 -16.29 -14.66 -13.20
CA GLY A 263 -16.53 -15.93 -13.86
C GLY A 263 -18.01 -16.17 -14.10
N ASP A 264 -18.58 -17.13 -13.39
CA ASP A 264 -20.01 -17.50 -13.43
C ASP A 264 -20.84 -16.88 -12.29
N ARG A 265 -20.22 -16.08 -11.40
CA ARG A 265 -20.87 -15.54 -10.20
C ARG A 265 -21.08 -14.03 -10.31
N THR A 266 -22.32 -13.61 -10.12
CA THR A 266 -22.71 -12.21 -10.10
C THR A 266 -22.78 -11.66 -8.68
N THR A 267 -22.49 -10.36 -8.52
CA THR A 267 -22.79 -9.64 -7.29
C THR A 267 -24.25 -9.21 -7.26
N PRO A 268 -24.85 -9.01 -6.09
CA PRO A 268 -26.02 -8.14 -6.00
C PRO A 268 -25.65 -6.72 -6.40
N VAL A 269 -26.63 -5.89 -6.69
CA VAL A 269 -26.39 -4.45 -6.89
C VAL A 269 -25.77 -3.85 -5.63
N ILE A 270 -24.72 -3.05 -5.80
CA ILE A 270 -23.92 -2.45 -4.74
C ILE A 270 -24.18 -0.94 -4.78
N PRO A 271 -25.13 -0.41 -3.96
CA PRO A 271 -25.45 0.99 -3.91
C PRO A 271 -24.51 1.76 -2.99
N ALA A 272 -24.33 3.06 -3.30
CA ALA A 272 -23.75 4.03 -2.39
C ALA A 272 -24.48 5.38 -2.52
N LEU A 273 -24.62 6.08 -1.40
CA LEU A 273 -25.22 7.41 -1.31
C LEU A 273 -24.24 8.36 -0.62
N PHE A 274 -24.14 9.56 -1.13
CA PHE A 274 -23.28 10.62 -0.59
C PHE A 274 -24.06 11.90 -0.53
N ALA A 275 -23.84 12.69 0.51
CA ALA A 275 -24.40 14.02 0.65
C ALA A 275 -23.36 14.98 1.20
N ASP A 276 -23.34 16.20 0.70
CA ASP A 276 -22.58 17.30 1.24
C ASP A 276 -23.49 18.54 1.42
N TYR A 277 -23.30 19.24 2.54
CA TYR A 277 -24.04 20.46 2.83
C TYR A 277 -23.11 21.55 3.34
N VAL A 278 -23.17 22.71 2.67
CA VAL A 278 -22.40 23.91 3.03
C VAL A 278 -23.14 24.67 4.13
N LEU A 279 -22.67 24.56 5.39
CA LEU A 279 -23.28 25.18 6.56
C LEU A 279 -23.07 26.68 6.57
N SER A 280 -21.85 27.17 6.28
CA SER A 280 -21.55 28.59 6.39
C SER A 280 -21.92 29.36 5.13
N LYS A 281 -22.34 30.60 5.29
CA LYS A 281 -22.64 31.50 4.16
C LYS A 281 -21.41 31.79 3.29
N ARG A 282 -20.21 31.71 3.86
CA ARG A 282 -18.92 31.91 3.16
C ARG A 282 -18.34 30.63 2.54
N GLY A 283 -19.05 29.48 2.61
CA GLY A 283 -18.59 28.20 2.07
C GLY A 283 -17.45 27.55 2.85
N SER A 284 -17.11 28.06 4.03
CA SER A 284 -15.94 27.61 4.79
C SER A 284 -16.19 26.36 5.63
N VAL A 285 -17.45 25.96 5.85
CA VAL A 285 -17.80 24.78 6.66
C VAL A 285 -18.73 23.87 5.87
N VAL A 286 -18.33 22.61 5.69
CA VAL A 286 -19.07 21.59 4.93
C VAL A 286 -19.27 20.36 5.82
N VAL A 287 -20.51 19.89 5.92
CA VAL A 287 -20.85 18.58 6.48
C VAL A 287 -20.93 17.58 5.34
N ARG A 288 -20.42 16.38 5.55
CA ARG A 288 -20.51 15.26 4.60
C ARG A 288 -21.04 14.02 5.30
N ALA A 289 -21.83 13.26 4.57
CA ALA A 289 -22.28 11.94 5.01
C ALA A 289 -22.26 10.96 3.83
N SER A 290 -21.97 9.71 4.12
CA SER A 290 -22.07 8.63 3.14
C SER A 290 -22.62 7.35 3.75
N ALA A 291 -23.26 6.55 2.89
CA ALA A 291 -23.68 5.17 3.18
C ALA A 291 -23.38 4.33 1.96
N ALA A 292 -22.49 3.35 2.10
CA ALA A 292 -22.04 2.53 0.98
C ALA A 292 -22.11 1.03 1.33
N ARG A 293 -22.67 0.25 0.41
CA ARG A 293 -22.59 -1.20 0.46
C ARG A 293 -21.21 -1.65 0.01
N ASN A 294 -20.59 -2.55 0.77
CA ASN A 294 -19.32 -3.17 0.45
C ASN A 294 -19.52 -4.59 -0.05
N TYR A 295 -18.71 -5.00 -1.02
CA TYR A 295 -18.68 -6.35 -1.53
C TYR A 295 -17.27 -6.67 -2.06
N ARG A 296 -16.68 -7.79 -1.64
CA ARG A 296 -15.38 -8.26 -2.15
C ARG A 296 -15.46 -9.76 -2.45
N TYR A 297 -15.30 -10.11 -3.73
CA TYR A 297 -15.16 -11.50 -4.13
C TYR A 297 -13.76 -12.03 -3.76
N PRO A 298 -13.61 -13.30 -3.33
CA PRO A 298 -12.31 -13.87 -3.01
C PRO A 298 -11.33 -13.79 -4.17
N THR A 299 -10.07 -13.50 -3.87
CA THR A 299 -9.01 -13.46 -4.90
C THR A 299 -8.69 -14.86 -5.42
N LEU A 300 -8.03 -14.95 -6.58
CA LEU A 300 -7.55 -16.25 -7.08
C LEU A 300 -6.59 -16.92 -6.09
N ASN A 301 -5.82 -16.13 -5.34
CA ASN A 301 -4.93 -16.63 -4.29
C ASN A 301 -5.71 -17.24 -3.12
N ASP A 302 -6.77 -16.56 -2.65
CA ASP A 302 -7.62 -17.07 -1.57
C ASP A 302 -8.27 -18.42 -1.96
N LEU A 303 -8.67 -18.55 -3.22
CA LEU A 303 -9.38 -19.73 -3.71
C LEU A 303 -8.48 -20.90 -4.08
N TYR A 304 -7.33 -20.63 -4.69
CA TYR A 304 -6.56 -21.65 -5.43
C TYR A 304 -5.11 -21.79 -5.01
N PHE A 305 -4.60 -20.93 -4.10
CA PHE A 305 -3.24 -21.10 -3.60
C PHE A 305 -3.01 -22.52 -3.08
N ARG A 306 -1.89 -23.11 -3.41
CA ARG A 306 -1.56 -24.46 -2.91
C ARG A 306 -0.27 -24.41 -2.09
N PRO A 307 -0.31 -25.03 -0.89
CA PRO A 307 -1.31 -26.00 -0.39
C PRO A 307 -2.51 -25.42 0.41
N GLY A 308 -2.67 -24.11 0.56
CA GLY A 308 -3.58 -23.51 1.55
C GLY A 308 -4.91 -22.91 1.05
N GLY A 309 -5.13 -22.71 -0.26
CA GLY A 309 -6.33 -22.03 -0.76
C GLY A 309 -7.65 -22.76 -0.48
N ASN A 310 -8.74 -21.99 -0.36
CA ASN A 310 -10.05 -22.49 0.01
C ASN A 310 -11.13 -22.08 -1.02
N LYS A 311 -11.59 -23.03 -1.82
CA LYS A 311 -12.62 -22.81 -2.87
C LYS A 311 -14.02 -22.54 -2.32
N ASN A 312 -14.25 -22.81 -1.01
CA ASN A 312 -15.56 -22.66 -0.37
C ASN A 312 -15.74 -21.27 0.26
N LEU A 313 -14.80 -20.34 0.07
CA LEU A 313 -14.93 -18.99 0.57
C LEU A 313 -16.14 -18.26 -0.01
N LYS A 314 -16.84 -17.59 0.88
CA LYS A 314 -17.93 -16.67 0.55
C LYS A 314 -17.35 -15.27 0.31
N PRO A 315 -17.99 -14.47 -0.54
CA PRO A 315 -17.65 -13.06 -0.68
C PRO A 315 -17.89 -12.30 0.64
N GLU A 316 -17.01 -11.35 0.94
CA GLU A 316 -17.24 -10.38 2.01
C GLU A 316 -18.31 -9.39 1.57
N ARG A 317 -19.20 -9.01 2.50
CA ARG A 317 -20.30 -8.08 2.24
C ARG A 317 -20.62 -7.26 3.47
N GLY A 318 -21.02 -6.02 3.29
CA GLY A 318 -21.39 -5.21 4.44
C GLY A 318 -21.80 -3.80 4.05
N TRP A 319 -21.82 -2.94 5.07
CA TRP A 319 -22.13 -1.52 4.94
C TRP A 319 -21.09 -0.68 5.69
N THR A 320 -20.77 0.46 5.11
CA THR A 320 -19.98 1.49 5.78
C THR A 320 -20.77 2.79 5.75
N PHE A 321 -20.79 3.47 6.89
CA PHE A 321 -21.41 4.77 7.10
C PHE A 321 -20.33 5.73 7.56
N ASP A 322 -20.31 6.93 6.98
CA ASP A 322 -19.39 8.00 7.36
C ASP A 322 -20.17 9.27 7.60
N ALA A 323 -19.74 10.05 8.59
CA ALA A 323 -20.22 11.39 8.83
C ALA A 323 -19.04 12.29 9.22
N GLY A 324 -18.90 13.43 8.56
CA GLY A 324 -17.74 14.28 8.74
C GLY A 324 -18.03 15.76 8.60
N LEU A 325 -17.15 16.55 9.18
CA LEU A 325 -17.10 17.99 9.09
C LEU A 325 -15.76 18.40 8.48
N GLU A 326 -15.81 19.30 7.50
CA GLU A 326 -14.61 19.93 6.93
C GLU A 326 -14.74 21.45 7.04
N THR A 327 -13.68 22.13 7.44
CA THR A 327 -13.59 23.59 7.40
C THR A 327 -12.37 24.04 6.61
N THR A 328 -12.53 25.12 5.87
CA THR A 328 -11.44 25.80 5.16
C THR A 328 -11.52 27.28 5.47
N LEU A 329 -10.50 27.80 6.14
CA LEU A 329 -10.34 29.21 6.44
C LEU A 329 -9.20 29.75 5.58
N LYS A 330 -9.45 30.81 4.82
CA LYS A 330 -8.46 31.46 3.96
C LYS A 330 -8.38 32.93 4.31
N GLY A 331 -7.18 33.43 4.52
CA GLY A 331 -6.81 34.84 4.60
C GLY A 331 -5.70 35.12 3.59
N ASP A 332 -5.23 36.36 3.53
CA ASP A 332 -4.25 36.79 2.51
C ASP A 332 -2.91 36.05 2.62
N ALA A 333 -2.43 35.79 3.82
CA ALA A 333 -1.14 35.13 4.08
C ALA A 333 -1.29 33.83 4.88
N ARG A 334 -2.51 33.32 5.07
CA ARG A 334 -2.76 32.13 5.91
C ARG A 334 -3.89 31.29 5.35
N SER A 335 -3.73 29.97 5.39
CA SER A 335 -4.81 29.04 5.13
C SER A 335 -4.84 27.94 6.17
N LEU A 336 -6.05 27.51 6.53
CA LEU A 336 -6.27 26.38 7.44
C LEU A 336 -7.37 25.51 6.84
N ARG A 337 -7.09 24.23 6.67
CA ARG A 337 -8.08 23.21 6.37
C ARG A 337 -8.06 22.17 7.48
N ALA A 338 -9.22 21.90 8.05
CA ALA A 338 -9.37 20.86 9.06
C ALA A 338 -10.57 19.99 8.72
N SER A 339 -10.47 18.70 8.99
CA SER A 339 -11.60 17.78 8.85
C SER A 339 -11.59 16.75 9.96
N ALA A 340 -12.78 16.30 10.35
CA ALA A 340 -12.98 15.16 11.22
C ALA A 340 -14.11 14.30 10.63
N THR A 341 -13.91 12.97 10.57
CA THR A 341 -14.87 12.03 10.04
C THR A 341 -15.00 10.86 11.00
N ALA A 342 -16.21 10.57 11.45
CA ALA A 342 -16.54 9.34 12.15
C ALA A 342 -17.01 8.30 11.13
N PHE A 343 -16.62 7.05 11.33
CA PHE A 343 -17.03 5.94 10.47
C PHE A 343 -17.52 4.74 11.28
N ASP A 344 -18.45 3.98 10.71
CA ASP A 344 -18.93 2.68 11.20
C ASP A 344 -19.02 1.70 10.02
N SER A 345 -18.27 0.62 10.05
CA SER A 345 -18.20 -0.40 9.00
C SER A 345 -18.48 -1.78 9.58
N ARG A 346 -19.45 -2.50 9.02
CA ARG A 346 -19.86 -3.85 9.43
C ARG A 346 -19.77 -4.76 8.23
N ILE A 347 -18.81 -5.69 8.29
CA ILE A 347 -18.52 -6.63 7.19
C ILE A 347 -18.77 -8.04 7.67
N ASP A 348 -19.65 -8.75 7.00
CA ASP A 348 -19.89 -10.18 7.17
C ASP A 348 -18.99 -10.99 6.24
N ASP A 349 -18.72 -12.23 6.63
CA ASP A 349 -17.91 -13.19 5.88
C ASP A 349 -16.47 -12.69 5.58
N TRP A 350 -15.87 -11.90 6.49
CA TRP A 350 -14.51 -11.38 6.35
C TRP A 350 -13.49 -12.50 6.12
N ILE A 351 -12.64 -12.36 5.10
CA ILE A 351 -11.64 -13.38 4.76
C ILE A 351 -10.33 -13.09 5.51
N LEU A 352 -9.89 -14.05 6.30
CA LEU A 352 -8.65 -13.99 7.06
C LEU A 352 -7.83 -15.26 6.83
N TRP A 353 -6.52 -15.10 6.62
CA TRP A 353 -5.58 -16.22 6.59
C TRP A 353 -5.15 -16.55 8.01
N ILE A 354 -5.35 -17.80 8.41
CA ILE A 354 -4.99 -18.30 9.74
C ILE A 354 -4.22 -19.60 9.63
N GLY A 355 -3.33 -19.86 10.61
CA GLY A 355 -2.65 -21.15 10.74
C GLY A 355 -3.65 -22.30 10.91
N SER A 356 -3.59 -23.28 10.02
CA SER A 356 -4.39 -24.50 10.11
C SER A 356 -3.66 -25.54 10.95
N PRO A 357 -4.17 -25.93 12.15
CA PRO A 357 -3.52 -26.96 12.97
C PRO A 357 -3.42 -28.33 12.25
N LYS A 358 -4.34 -28.61 11.33
CA LYS A 358 -4.37 -29.87 10.56
C LYS A 358 -3.34 -29.93 9.44
N LEU A 359 -3.04 -28.77 8.82
CA LEU A 359 -2.20 -28.70 7.62
C LEU A 359 -0.81 -28.14 7.91
N GLY A 360 -0.59 -27.53 9.09
CA GLY A 360 0.66 -26.83 9.42
C GLY A 360 0.99 -25.63 8.53
N ILE A 361 -0.02 -25.09 7.84
CA ILE A 361 0.08 -23.97 6.90
C ILE A 361 -1.07 -23.00 7.12
N ASP A 362 -0.91 -21.77 6.65
CA ASP A 362 -1.99 -20.80 6.64
C ASP A 362 -3.05 -21.15 5.59
N THR A 363 -4.32 -21.01 5.93
CA THR A 363 -5.45 -21.19 5.04
C THR A 363 -6.47 -20.07 5.23
N PRO A 364 -7.09 -19.55 4.17
CA PRO A 364 -8.09 -18.50 4.28
C PRO A 364 -9.43 -19.09 4.72
N ILE A 365 -10.05 -18.44 5.68
CA ILE A 365 -11.39 -18.74 6.16
C ILE A 365 -12.24 -17.48 6.20
N ASN A 366 -13.56 -17.63 6.20
CA ASN A 366 -14.47 -16.54 6.50
C ASN A 366 -14.68 -16.43 8.01
N ILE A 367 -14.34 -15.26 8.57
CA ILE A 367 -14.80 -14.85 9.91
C ILE A 367 -16.19 -14.25 9.75
N ARG A 368 -17.15 -14.65 10.58
CA ARG A 368 -18.57 -14.31 10.34
C ARG A 368 -18.84 -12.81 10.32
N ARG A 369 -18.20 -12.00 11.18
CA ARG A 369 -18.43 -10.55 11.23
C ARG A 369 -17.24 -9.79 11.79
N VAL A 370 -16.90 -8.67 11.11
CA VAL A 370 -15.98 -7.65 11.63
C VAL A 370 -16.73 -6.33 11.74
N HIS A 371 -16.61 -5.67 12.89
CA HIS A 371 -17.11 -4.33 13.13
C HIS A 371 -15.93 -3.37 13.33
N SER A 372 -15.76 -2.45 12.39
CA SER A 372 -14.74 -1.41 12.44
C SER A 372 -15.39 -0.05 12.58
N TYR A 373 -14.98 0.72 13.59
CA TYR A 373 -15.49 2.07 13.81
C TYR A 373 -14.41 2.97 14.39
N GLY A 374 -14.58 4.25 14.21
CA GLY A 374 -13.57 5.20 14.68
C GLY A 374 -13.78 6.63 14.23
N VAL A 375 -12.76 7.42 14.45
CA VAL A 375 -12.70 8.83 14.05
C VAL A 375 -11.34 9.10 13.40
N GLU A 376 -11.37 9.77 12.27
CA GLU A 376 -10.19 10.28 11.57
C GLU A 376 -10.23 11.80 11.56
N ALA A 377 -9.10 12.44 11.87
CA ALA A 377 -8.93 13.87 11.79
C ALA A 377 -7.74 14.24 10.90
N LYS A 378 -7.88 15.31 10.12
CA LYS A 378 -6.82 15.87 9.28
C LYS A 378 -6.74 17.37 9.49
N LEU A 379 -5.51 17.88 9.51
CA LEU A 379 -5.19 19.29 9.62
C LEU A 379 -4.15 19.64 8.57
N SER A 380 -4.39 20.71 7.80
CA SER A 380 -3.40 21.30 6.90
C SER A 380 -3.40 22.81 7.13
N ALA A 381 -2.28 23.38 7.48
CA ALA A 381 -2.11 24.80 7.75
C ALA A 381 -0.93 25.35 6.95
N GLU A 382 -1.11 26.54 6.43
CA GLU A 382 -0.08 27.29 5.71
C GLU A 382 -0.08 28.72 6.20
N ALA A 383 1.11 29.27 6.37
CA ALA A 383 1.30 30.68 6.72
C ALA A 383 2.52 31.24 5.99
N GLU A 384 2.39 32.44 5.45
CA GLU A 384 3.47 33.20 4.83
C GLU A 384 3.70 34.48 5.64
N THR A 385 4.97 34.81 5.87
CA THR A 385 5.37 36.03 6.60
C THR A 385 5.89 37.08 5.64
N SER A 386 5.89 38.35 6.06
CA SER A 386 6.48 39.46 5.31
C SER A 386 7.98 39.31 4.99
N GLY A 387 8.69 38.46 5.74
CA GLY A 387 10.09 38.10 5.49
C GLY A 387 10.30 36.98 4.46
N GLY A 388 9.22 36.52 3.79
CA GLY A 388 9.28 35.47 2.77
C GLY A 388 9.48 34.05 3.35
N TRP A 389 9.17 33.85 4.64
CA TRP A 389 9.10 32.52 5.24
C TRP A 389 7.73 31.92 4.98
N ARG A 390 7.70 30.69 4.49
CA ARG A 390 6.49 29.91 4.31
C ARG A 390 6.52 28.70 5.21
N LEU A 391 5.51 28.59 6.07
CA LEU A 391 5.34 27.52 7.04
C LEU A 391 4.18 26.65 6.59
N LEU A 392 4.40 25.33 6.47
CA LEU A 392 3.37 24.35 6.13
C LEU A 392 3.34 23.29 7.22
N LEU A 393 2.14 22.94 7.66
CA LEU A 393 1.91 21.92 8.65
C LEU A 393 0.79 21.00 8.16
N ASP A 394 1.08 19.73 8.03
CA ASP A 394 0.11 18.68 7.71
C ASP A 394 0.11 17.64 8.82
N GLY A 395 -1.08 17.36 9.37
CA GLY A 395 -1.27 16.38 10.42
C GLY A 395 -2.44 15.48 10.14
N ASN A 396 -2.36 14.24 10.58
CA ASN A 396 -3.48 13.32 10.65
C ASN A 396 -3.46 12.55 11.96
N PHE A 397 -4.64 12.16 12.38
CA PHE A 397 -4.87 11.32 13.56
C PHE A 397 -6.00 10.35 13.25
N ALA A 398 -5.86 9.10 13.68
CA ALA A 398 -6.92 8.12 13.60
C ALA A 398 -7.05 7.37 14.93
N TRP A 399 -8.28 7.20 15.37
CA TRP A 399 -8.70 6.26 16.39
C TRP A 399 -9.57 5.20 15.72
N THR A 400 -9.15 3.93 15.78
CA THR A 400 -9.79 2.83 15.06
C THR A 400 -9.97 1.62 15.96
N ARG A 401 -11.21 1.15 16.09
CA ARG A 401 -11.53 -0.14 16.70
C ARG A 401 -12.05 -1.08 15.61
N SER A 402 -11.36 -2.19 15.39
CA SER A 402 -11.75 -3.25 14.43
C SER A 402 -11.88 -4.55 15.19
N ILE A 403 -13.09 -4.98 15.46
CA ILE A 403 -13.39 -6.05 16.43
C ILE A 403 -14.02 -7.24 15.70
N ASN A 404 -13.54 -8.45 15.99
CA ASN A 404 -14.23 -9.68 15.60
C ASN A 404 -15.55 -9.80 16.38
N ARG A 405 -16.68 -9.76 15.68
CA ARG A 405 -18.04 -9.91 16.20
C ARG A 405 -18.73 -11.18 15.70
N GLY A 406 -17.96 -12.09 15.09
CA GLY A 406 -18.45 -13.37 14.64
C GLY A 406 -18.71 -14.34 15.81
N ASP A 407 -19.28 -15.52 15.49
CA ASP A 407 -19.35 -16.61 16.44
C ASP A 407 -18.00 -17.34 16.49
N PRO A 408 -17.63 -17.92 17.63
CA PRO A 408 -16.40 -18.70 17.74
C PRO A 408 -16.43 -19.90 16.76
N PHE A 409 -15.32 -20.13 16.07
CA PHE A 409 -15.17 -21.26 15.16
C PHE A 409 -14.88 -22.57 15.92
N SER A 410 -14.45 -22.48 17.17
CA SER A 410 -14.26 -23.62 18.10
C SER A 410 -14.43 -23.16 19.55
N PRO A 411 -14.61 -24.06 20.51
CA PRO A 411 -14.68 -23.71 21.94
C PRO A 411 -13.41 -23.03 22.48
N ALA A 412 -12.27 -23.20 21.78
CA ALA A 412 -10.98 -22.58 22.14
C ALA A 412 -10.72 -21.27 21.39
N ASP A 413 -11.69 -20.73 20.64
CA ASP A 413 -11.53 -19.48 19.93
C ASP A 413 -11.73 -18.28 20.85
N GLU A 414 -10.64 -17.67 21.25
CA GLU A 414 -10.61 -16.46 22.07
C GLU A 414 -10.67 -15.16 21.26
N SER A 415 -10.81 -15.23 19.94
CA SER A 415 -10.75 -14.05 19.06
C SER A 415 -12.02 -13.19 19.07
N VAL A 416 -13.15 -13.73 19.54
CA VAL A 416 -14.43 -13.03 19.58
C VAL A 416 -14.40 -11.87 20.58
N GLY A 417 -14.83 -10.69 20.12
CA GLY A 417 -14.79 -9.45 20.91
C GLY A 417 -13.42 -8.77 20.95
N LYS A 418 -12.40 -9.36 20.30
CA LYS A 418 -11.02 -8.86 20.29
C LYS A 418 -10.73 -7.98 19.08
N GLN A 419 -9.72 -7.09 19.23
CA GLN A 419 -9.18 -6.26 18.14
C GLN A 419 -8.52 -7.14 17.09
N LEU A 420 -8.71 -6.85 15.83
CA LEU A 420 -7.99 -7.52 14.74
C LEU A 420 -6.49 -7.29 14.86
N VAL A 421 -5.71 -8.30 14.47
CA VAL A 421 -4.25 -8.28 14.53
C VAL A 421 -3.66 -7.19 13.62
N TYR A 422 -2.52 -6.62 14.02
CA TYR A 422 -1.77 -5.59 13.30
C TYR A 422 -2.51 -4.28 13.02
N ILE A 423 -3.69 -4.06 13.56
CA ILE A 423 -4.43 -2.79 13.44
C ILE A 423 -4.18 -1.97 14.71
N PRO A 424 -3.49 -0.82 14.62
CA PRO A 424 -3.29 0.06 15.77
C PRO A 424 -4.63 0.71 16.17
N VAL A 425 -4.85 0.85 17.48
CA VAL A 425 -6.03 1.59 17.99
C VAL A 425 -5.87 3.07 17.76
N TYR A 426 -4.64 3.59 17.86
CA TYR A 426 -4.31 4.99 17.60
C TYR A 426 -3.16 5.08 16.63
N SER A 427 -3.23 6.01 15.70
CA SER A 427 -2.13 6.41 14.83
C SER A 427 -2.15 7.90 14.60
N ALA A 428 -0.97 8.50 14.45
CA ALA A 428 -0.82 9.90 14.13
C ALA A 428 0.37 10.12 13.20
N ALA A 429 0.29 11.12 12.35
CA ALA A 429 1.41 11.59 11.55
C ALA A 429 1.41 13.12 11.48
N LEU A 430 2.61 13.68 11.43
CA LEU A 430 2.85 15.12 11.32
C LEU A 430 3.96 15.36 10.30
N THR A 431 3.73 16.30 9.39
CA THR A 431 4.77 16.87 8.53
C THR A 431 4.80 18.37 8.74
N ALA A 432 5.93 18.88 9.18
CA ALA A 432 6.18 20.32 9.30
C ALA A 432 7.26 20.73 8.31
N ARG A 433 6.98 21.75 7.50
CA ARG A 433 7.90 22.27 6.49
C ARG A 433 8.07 23.77 6.65
N VAL A 434 9.32 24.19 6.54
CA VAL A 434 9.71 25.61 6.54
C VAL A 434 10.46 25.89 5.27
N GLU A 435 9.98 26.83 4.48
CA GLU A 435 10.59 27.27 3.23
C GLU A 435 11.07 28.73 3.38
N TRP A 436 12.29 29.02 2.93
CA TRP A 436 12.83 30.36 2.89
C TRP A 436 13.98 30.48 1.88
N ARG A 437 13.90 31.41 0.93
CA ARG A 437 14.94 31.68 -0.06
C ARG A 437 15.54 30.41 -0.70
N ARG A 438 14.68 29.46 -1.12
CA ARG A 438 15.05 28.15 -1.68
C ARG A 438 15.72 27.18 -0.69
N TRP A 439 15.67 27.44 0.58
CA TRP A 439 15.87 26.44 1.61
C TRP A 439 14.53 25.82 1.94
N GLU A 440 14.52 24.52 2.09
CA GLU A 440 13.39 23.76 2.60
C GLU A 440 13.88 22.86 3.74
N LEU A 441 13.37 23.08 4.93
CA LEU A 441 13.54 22.18 6.08
C LEU A 441 12.23 21.44 6.28
N THR A 442 12.28 20.11 6.25
CA THR A 442 11.10 19.27 6.46
C THR A 442 11.35 18.30 7.59
N TYR A 443 10.47 18.32 8.58
CA TYR A 443 10.41 17.34 9.66
C TYR A 443 9.17 16.47 9.47
N LYS A 444 9.33 15.13 9.57
CA LYS A 444 8.24 14.15 9.53
C LYS A 444 8.25 13.33 10.80
N TRP A 445 7.08 13.10 11.35
CA TRP A 445 6.87 12.26 12.51
C TRP A 445 5.66 11.37 12.30
N ASN A 446 5.78 10.08 12.64
CA ASN A 446 4.70 9.10 12.60
C ASN A 446 4.70 8.33 13.93
N TRP A 447 3.53 8.08 14.46
CA TRP A 447 3.33 7.33 15.68
C TRP A 447 2.22 6.29 15.53
N TYR A 448 2.46 5.11 16.11
CA TYR A 448 1.50 4.01 16.17
C TYR A 448 1.44 3.48 17.58
N SER A 449 0.21 3.26 18.10
CA SER A 449 -0.01 2.53 19.34
C SER A 449 0.39 1.07 19.16
N GLU A 450 0.38 0.31 20.26
CA GLU A 450 0.59 -1.14 20.19
C GLU A 450 -0.39 -1.83 19.22
N ARG A 451 0.08 -2.93 18.65
CA ARG A 451 -0.71 -3.76 17.72
C ARG A 451 -0.60 -5.22 18.17
N TYR A 452 -1.72 -5.87 18.31
CA TYR A 452 -1.76 -7.29 18.63
C TYR A 452 -1.27 -8.13 17.45
N THR A 453 -0.56 -9.20 17.73
CA THR A 453 -0.04 -10.16 16.75
C THR A 453 -0.80 -11.47 16.79
N MET A 454 -1.54 -11.71 17.88
CA MET A 454 -2.41 -12.87 18.09
C MET A 454 -3.87 -12.44 18.20
N SER A 455 -4.77 -13.22 17.65
CA SER A 455 -6.22 -12.94 17.65
C SER A 455 -6.85 -12.95 19.05
N SER A 456 -6.23 -13.61 20.03
CA SER A 456 -6.61 -13.57 21.44
C SER A 456 -6.30 -12.23 22.13
N ASN A 457 -5.52 -11.35 21.47
CA ASN A 457 -5.00 -10.12 22.04
C ASN A 457 -4.14 -10.33 23.30
N ASP A 458 -3.34 -11.38 23.30
CA ASP A 458 -2.38 -11.65 24.36
C ASP A 458 -1.38 -10.46 24.50
N LEU A 459 -1.08 -10.11 25.75
CA LEU A 459 -0.16 -9.04 26.10
C LEU A 459 1.28 -9.52 26.30
N GLY A 460 1.55 -10.81 26.13
CA GLY A 460 2.90 -11.38 26.21
C GLY A 460 3.84 -10.80 25.15
N VAL A 461 5.13 -11.08 25.29
CA VAL A 461 6.21 -10.52 24.43
C VAL A 461 5.98 -10.81 22.95
N LEU A 462 5.42 -11.98 22.61
CA LEU A 462 5.11 -12.37 21.24
C LEU A 462 3.67 -12.01 20.83
N GLY A 463 2.84 -11.57 21.76
CA GLY A 463 1.42 -11.24 21.54
C GLY A 463 1.20 -9.84 20.97
N ARG A 464 2.23 -8.99 20.95
CA ARG A 464 2.10 -7.60 20.50
C ARG A 464 3.40 -7.03 19.92
N VAL A 465 3.23 -6.10 18.99
CA VAL A 465 4.27 -5.15 18.58
C VAL A 465 4.13 -3.91 19.47
N LYS A 466 5.23 -3.49 20.09
CA LYS A 466 5.25 -2.31 20.98
C LYS A 466 4.85 -1.04 20.25
N PRO A 467 4.31 -0.02 20.94
CA PRO A 467 4.16 1.32 20.36
C PRO A 467 5.51 1.84 19.89
N TYR A 468 5.52 2.57 18.80
CA TYR A 468 6.72 3.22 18.30
C TYR A 468 6.40 4.49 17.52
N PHE A 469 7.40 5.31 17.35
CA PHE A 469 7.36 6.46 16.48
C PHE A 469 8.58 6.48 15.54
N MET A 470 8.44 7.18 14.44
CA MET A 470 9.53 7.45 13.50
C MET A 470 9.62 8.95 13.30
N SER A 471 10.85 9.47 13.23
CA SER A 471 11.08 10.88 12.99
C SER A 471 12.18 11.05 11.94
N ASP A 472 11.89 11.81 10.90
CA ASP A 472 12.82 12.09 9.81
C ASP A 472 13.01 13.60 9.68
N LEU A 473 14.24 14.02 9.37
CA LEU A 473 14.57 15.41 9.10
C LEU A 473 15.26 15.50 7.75
N SER A 474 14.81 16.42 6.90
CA SER A 474 15.49 16.70 5.64
C SER A 474 15.70 18.20 5.45
N LEU A 475 16.86 18.55 4.89
CA LEU A 475 17.22 19.91 4.49
C LEU A 475 17.55 19.89 3.00
N GLU A 476 16.88 20.75 2.26
CA GLU A 476 17.10 20.91 0.83
C GLU A 476 17.48 22.36 0.50
N LYS A 477 18.43 22.55 -0.44
CA LYS A 477 18.81 23.83 -1.00
C LYS A 477 18.70 23.80 -2.51
N GLY A 478 17.85 24.65 -3.06
CA GLY A 478 17.79 24.94 -4.50
C GLY A 478 18.84 25.96 -4.93
N LEU A 479 19.43 25.73 -6.10
CA LEU A 479 20.41 26.58 -6.75
C LEU A 479 20.04 26.73 -8.23
N ASP A 480 19.96 27.95 -8.76
CA ASP A 480 19.73 28.18 -10.18
C ASP A 480 20.96 28.72 -10.88
N CYS A 481 21.22 28.15 -12.03
CA CYS A 481 22.15 28.66 -13.01
C CYS A 481 21.38 29.09 -14.26
N LYS A 482 22.03 29.82 -15.17
CA LYS A 482 21.39 30.31 -16.41
C LYS A 482 20.78 29.20 -17.28
N TRP A 483 21.31 27.98 -17.19
CA TRP A 483 20.97 26.84 -18.06
C TRP A 483 20.37 25.66 -17.31
N ALA A 484 20.43 25.62 -15.98
CA ALA A 484 19.88 24.54 -15.18
C ALA A 484 19.54 24.96 -13.75
N SER A 485 18.61 24.26 -13.12
CA SER A 485 18.34 24.32 -11.68
C SER A 485 18.87 23.06 -11.01
N PHE A 486 19.53 23.22 -9.87
CA PHE A 486 20.07 22.15 -9.06
C PHE A 486 19.42 22.18 -7.68
N SER A 487 19.30 21.05 -7.05
CA SER A 487 19.01 20.98 -5.61
C SER A 487 19.92 19.97 -4.92
N LEU A 488 20.35 20.30 -3.71
CA LEU A 488 21.08 19.42 -2.82
C LEU A 488 20.19 19.14 -1.62
N LYS A 489 19.96 17.86 -1.33
CA LYS A 489 19.11 17.41 -0.23
C LYS A 489 19.85 16.42 0.66
N GLY A 490 19.89 16.70 1.97
CA GLY A 490 20.30 15.77 3.01
C GLY A 490 19.09 15.27 3.78
N CYS A 491 19.05 13.97 4.09
CA CYS A 491 17.98 13.34 4.88
C CYS A 491 18.59 12.55 6.03
N ILE A 492 18.03 12.70 7.23
CA ILE A 492 18.29 11.84 8.37
C ILE A 492 17.00 11.10 8.67
N HIS A 493 17.04 9.79 8.61
CA HIS A 493 15.93 8.91 8.95
C HIS A 493 16.08 8.43 10.38
N ASN A 494 14.94 8.27 11.06
CA ASN A 494 14.88 7.89 12.46
C ASN A 494 15.80 8.77 13.34
N LEU A 495 15.62 10.09 13.24
CA LEU A 495 16.44 11.12 13.88
C LEU A 495 16.60 10.89 15.40
N LEU A 496 15.57 10.39 16.08
CA LEU A 496 15.57 10.13 17.52
C LEU A 496 16.10 8.73 17.87
N ASN A 497 16.59 7.99 16.89
CA ASN A 497 17.25 6.69 17.04
C ASN A 497 16.40 5.65 17.77
N GLU A 498 15.08 5.62 17.50
CA GLU A 498 14.13 4.67 18.07
C GLU A 498 14.43 3.24 17.62
N GLU A 499 14.42 2.29 18.56
CA GLU A 499 14.50 0.86 18.28
C GLU A 499 13.07 0.30 18.15
N TYR A 500 12.66 -0.07 16.94
CA TYR A 500 11.30 -0.50 16.70
C TYR A 500 11.19 -1.65 15.69
N GLU A 501 10.04 -2.31 15.74
CA GLU A 501 9.63 -3.34 14.79
C GLU A 501 8.33 -2.90 14.11
N SER A 502 8.28 -2.95 12.79
CA SER A 502 7.04 -2.69 12.04
C SER A 502 6.10 -3.89 12.03
N VAL A 503 6.67 -5.07 12.05
CA VAL A 503 6.03 -6.39 12.20
C VAL A 503 6.83 -7.16 13.25
N LEU A 504 6.19 -7.99 14.04
CA LEU A 504 6.84 -8.79 15.08
C LEU A 504 8.05 -9.54 14.51
N SER A 505 9.17 -9.47 15.21
CA SER A 505 10.45 -10.08 14.82
C SER A 505 11.06 -9.54 13.52
N ARG A 506 10.62 -8.37 13.05
CA ARG A 506 11.21 -7.64 11.92
C ARG A 506 11.68 -6.25 12.37
N PRO A 507 12.92 -6.18 12.88
CA PRO A 507 13.51 -4.91 13.31
C PRO A 507 13.68 -3.97 12.11
N MET A 508 13.64 -2.69 12.40
CA MET A 508 13.81 -1.62 11.42
C MET A 508 15.15 -0.89 11.65
N PRO A 509 15.67 -0.19 10.63
CA PRO A 509 16.89 0.60 10.77
C PRO A 509 16.75 1.65 11.88
N ARG A 510 17.82 1.79 12.67
CA ARG A 510 18.00 2.90 13.59
C ARG A 510 18.35 4.16 12.81
N LEU A 511 18.87 5.20 13.47
CA LEU A 511 19.32 6.43 12.81
C LEU A 511 20.22 6.11 11.60
N ASN A 512 19.84 6.66 10.43
CA ASN A 512 20.56 6.46 9.17
C ASN A 512 20.35 7.67 8.23
N VAL A 513 21.13 7.75 7.16
CA VAL A 513 21.12 8.84 6.18
C VAL A 513 20.99 8.30 4.78
#